data_855ff1c7e3a852585a998dbc132a7032
#
_entry.id   855ff1c7e3a852585a998dbc132a7032
#
_cell.length_a   1.000
_cell.length_b   1.000
_cell.length_c   1.000
_cell.angle_alpha   90.00
_cell.angle_beta   90.00
_cell.angle_gamma   90.00
#
_symmetry.space_group_name_H-M   'P 1'
#
loop_
_entity.id
_entity.type
_entity.pdbx_description
1 polymer ?
#
loop_
_entity_poly.entity_id
_entity_poly.type
_entity_poly.pdbx_seq_one_letter_code
_entity_poly.pdbx_strand_id
1 'polypeptide(L)'
;MGNVILSSVHLLPYRTMAYNNAWANHRLLAACLALTPEEFTAKRTGFFPSLRATLNHILIIDHFYVDAMEGGTLGPAAFADPEPCATVVALKQAQAAVDRRLLNIVEALDSTGLQRIVSVHRGETIQRERMDRLLLHLFQHDIHHRGQAHSMLSGTSVSPPQLDEFFAVGEAPLRAAEFAELGWTEEQVWGAMDART
;
A
#
# COMPACT_ATOMS: atom_id res chain seq x y z
N MET A 1 25.25 -8.01 21.33
CA MET A 1 24.61 -6.76 20.89
C MET A 1 24.71 -6.49 19.38
N GLY A 2 25.80 -6.86 18.68
CA GLY A 2 25.94 -6.60 17.22
C GLY A 2 24.92 -7.27 16.31
N ASN A 3 24.46 -8.49 16.60
CA ASN A 3 23.51 -9.22 15.75
C ASN A 3 22.08 -8.64 15.76
N VAL A 4 21.64 -8.04 16.87
CA VAL A 4 20.28 -7.47 16.99
C VAL A 4 20.16 -6.16 16.19
N ILE A 5 21.22 -5.34 16.19
CA ILE A 5 21.25 -4.05 15.46
C ILE A 5 21.29 -4.30 13.95
N LEU A 6 22.09 -5.27 13.47
CA LEU A 6 22.14 -5.64 12.06
C LEU A 6 20.82 -6.23 11.54
N SER A 7 20.09 -6.96 12.38
CA SER A 7 18.79 -7.53 12.00
C SER A 7 17.70 -6.47 11.85
N SER A 8 17.69 -5.43 12.68
CA SER A 8 16.70 -4.34 12.59
C SER A 8 16.92 -3.43 11.38
N VAL A 9 18.17 -3.20 10.98
CA VAL A 9 18.50 -2.38 9.78
C VAL A 9 17.98 -3.01 8.50
N HIS A 10 17.97 -4.35 8.38
CA HIS A 10 17.47 -5.05 7.20
C HIS A 10 15.95 -5.01 7.06
N LEU A 11 15.20 -4.81 8.14
CA LEU A 11 13.74 -4.76 8.14
C LEU A 11 13.20 -3.35 7.89
N LEU A 12 13.96 -2.33 8.23
CA LEU A 12 13.53 -0.93 8.13
C LEU A 12 12.99 -0.55 6.74
N PRO A 13 13.64 -0.91 5.61
CA PRO A 13 13.12 -0.58 4.28
C PRO A 13 11.72 -1.18 4.01
N TYR A 14 11.49 -2.43 4.39
CA TYR A 14 10.18 -3.08 4.18
C TYR A 14 9.09 -2.45 5.04
N ARG A 15 9.42 -2.15 6.29
CA ARG A 15 8.53 -1.49 7.23
C ARG A 15 8.18 -0.08 6.72
N THR A 16 9.16 0.75 6.42
CA THR A 16 8.93 2.12 5.96
C THR A 16 8.20 2.17 4.63
N MET A 17 8.45 1.22 3.72
CA MET A 17 7.70 1.09 2.48
C MET A 17 6.23 0.70 2.71
N ALA A 18 5.92 -0.16 3.69
CA ALA A 18 4.54 -0.49 4.03
C ALA A 18 3.80 0.72 4.63
N TYR A 19 4.45 1.49 5.50
CA TYR A 19 3.90 2.76 6.01
C TYR A 19 3.70 3.78 4.89
N ASN A 20 4.68 3.94 3.99
CA ASN A 20 4.52 4.78 2.80
C ASN A 20 3.35 4.34 1.93
N ASN A 21 3.19 3.02 1.72
CA ASN A 21 2.09 2.48 0.94
C ASN A 21 0.74 2.88 1.53
N ALA A 22 0.54 2.63 2.82
CA ALA A 22 -0.70 2.96 3.53
C ALA A 22 -0.97 4.48 3.56
N TRP A 23 0.06 5.30 3.80
CA TRP A 23 -0.06 6.75 3.76
C TRP A 23 -0.42 7.28 2.36
N ALA A 24 0.24 6.79 1.31
CA ALA A 24 -0.02 7.23 -0.06
C ALA A 24 -1.42 6.82 -0.52
N ASN A 25 -1.90 5.61 -0.15
CA ASN A 25 -3.27 5.17 -0.38
C ASN A 25 -4.27 6.07 0.36
N HIS A 26 -4.02 6.36 1.65
CA HIS A 26 -4.86 7.23 2.46
C HIS A 26 -4.98 8.64 1.84
N ARG A 27 -3.85 9.27 1.48
CA ARG A 27 -3.79 10.62 0.91
C ARG A 27 -4.47 10.68 -0.46
N LEU A 28 -4.19 9.73 -1.36
CA LEU A 28 -4.80 9.67 -2.68
C LEU A 28 -6.33 9.46 -2.60
N LEU A 29 -6.77 8.51 -1.77
CA LEU A 29 -8.19 8.23 -1.61
C LEU A 29 -8.93 9.35 -0.87
N ALA A 30 -8.26 10.08 0.03
CA ALA A 30 -8.82 11.29 0.64
C ALA A 30 -9.09 12.38 -0.41
N ALA A 31 -8.15 12.61 -1.35
CA ALA A 31 -8.38 13.52 -2.46
C ALA A 31 -9.54 13.04 -3.36
N CYS A 32 -9.63 11.75 -3.64
CA CYS A 32 -10.70 11.18 -4.46
C CYS A 32 -12.11 11.33 -3.83
N LEU A 33 -12.24 11.57 -2.52
CA LEU A 33 -13.55 11.84 -1.90
C LEU A 33 -14.24 13.11 -2.43
N ALA A 34 -13.48 14.03 -3.01
CA ALA A 34 -14.01 15.24 -3.62
C ALA A 34 -14.51 15.06 -5.06
N LEU A 35 -14.29 13.88 -5.65
CA LEU A 35 -14.77 13.56 -7.00
C LEU A 35 -16.29 13.39 -7.05
N THR A 36 -16.92 13.78 -8.15
CA THR A 36 -18.27 13.33 -8.45
C THR A 36 -18.26 11.83 -8.82
N PRO A 37 -19.38 11.11 -8.65
CA PRO A 37 -19.49 9.73 -9.11
C PRO A 37 -19.16 9.54 -10.60
N GLU A 38 -19.51 10.53 -11.42
CA GLU A 38 -19.24 10.55 -12.87
C GLU A 38 -17.74 10.67 -13.13
N GLU A 39 -17.02 11.56 -12.43
CA GLU A 39 -15.58 11.72 -12.56
C GLU A 39 -14.81 10.47 -12.14
N PHE A 40 -15.28 9.80 -11.07
CA PHE A 40 -14.67 8.58 -10.56
C PHE A 40 -14.77 7.40 -11.53
N THR A 41 -15.88 7.33 -12.29
CA THR A 41 -16.17 6.27 -13.26
C THR A 41 -15.87 6.64 -14.71
N ALA A 42 -15.59 7.92 -15.00
CA ALA A 42 -15.35 8.41 -16.35
C ALA A 42 -14.23 7.65 -17.05
N LYS A 43 -14.45 7.32 -18.32
CA LYS A 43 -13.44 6.66 -19.16
C LYS A 43 -12.26 7.59 -19.43
N ARG A 44 -11.06 7.08 -19.18
CA ARG A 44 -9.78 7.78 -19.38
C ARG A 44 -8.79 6.89 -20.12
N THR A 45 -7.77 7.52 -20.72
CA THR A 45 -6.64 6.79 -21.30
C THR A 45 -5.78 6.23 -20.17
N GLY A 46 -5.55 4.92 -20.17
CA GLY A 46 -4.74 4.22 -19.19
C GLY A 46 -4.84 2.71 -19.40
N PHE A 47 -4.10 1.95 -18.61
CA PHE A 47 -4.21 0.49 -18.62
C PHE A 47 -5.61 0.05 -18.17
N PHE A 48 -6.09 0.62 -17.07
CA PHE A 48 -7.48 0.52 -16.65
C PHE A 48 -8.30 1.71 -17.16
N PRO A 49 -9.60 1.52 -17.44
CA PRO A 49 -10.39 2.54 -18.13
C PRO A 49 -10.84 3.71 -17.26
N SER A 50 -10.68 3.67 -15.92
CA SER A 50 -11.18 4.70 -15.01
C SER A 50 -10.39 4.72 -13.70
N LEU A 51 -10.56 5.79 -12.90
CA LEU A 51 -10.06 5.84 -11.52
C LEU A 51 -10.61 4.70 -10.68
N ARG A 52 -11.93 4.42 -10.78
CA ARG A 52 -12.57 3.33 -10.05
C ARG A 52 -11.92 1.98 -10.37
N ALA A 53 -11.73 1.68 -11.65
CA ALA A 53 -11.11 0.41 -12.06
C ALA A 53 -9.66 0.30 -11.59
N THR A 54 -8.86 1.38 -11.73
CA THR A 54 -7.44 1.39 -11.31
C THR A 54 -7.29 1.19 -9.80
N LEU A 55 -8.07 1.91 -9.00
CA LEU A 55 -7.96 1.86 -7.54
C LEU A 55 -8.55 0.56 -6.96
N ASN A 56 -9.62 0.01 -7.56
CA ASN A 56 -10.11 -1.33 -7.19
C ASN A 56 -9.09 -2.41 -7.54
N HIS A 57 -8.35 -2.26 -8.64
CA HIS A 57 -7.29 -3.20 -8.99
C HIS A 57 -6.17 -3.23 -7.93
N ILE A 58 -5.73 -2.06 -7.42
CA ILE A 58 -4.78 -2.00 -6.31
C ILE A 58 -5.32 -2.79 -5.11
N LEU A 59 -6.54 -2.51 -4.68
CA LEU A 59 -7.20 -3.18 -3.56
C LEU A 59 -7.24 -4.72 -3.74
N ILE A 60 -7.59 -5.20 -4.93
CA ILE A 60 -7.69 -6.63 -5.22
C ILE A 60 -6.33 -7.31 -5.14
N ILE A 61 -5.29 -6.68 -5.68
CA ILE A 61 -3.92 -7.21 -5.64
C ILE A 61 -3.37 -7.20 -4.20
N ASP A 62 -3.68 -6.16 -3.42
CA ASP A 62 -3.34 -6.12 -2.00
C ASP A 62 -4.00 -7.27 -1.25
N HIS A 63 -5.31 -7.49 -1.43
CA HIS A 63 -6.01 -8.62 -0.82
C HIS A 63 -5.38 -9.96 -1.21
N PHE A 64 -5.06 -10.14 -2.49
CA PHE A 64 -4.48 -11.37 -3.01
C PHE A 64 -3.13 -11.70 -2.37
N TYR A 65 -2.21 -10.73 -2.30
CA TYR A 65 -0.87 -10.97 -1.76
C TYR A 65 -0.82 -10.92 -0.23
N VAL A 66 -1.58 -10.04 0.41
CA VAL A 66 -1.63 -9.96 1.88
C VAL A 66 -2.23 -11.25 2.46
N ASP A 67 -3.31 -11.77 1.86
CA ASP A 67 -3.87 -13.07 2.25
C ASP A 67 -2.84 -14.20 2.15
N ALA A 68 -2.11 -14.27 1.04
CA ALA A 68 -1.06 -15.27 0.87
C ALA A 68 0.08 -15.11 1.90
N MET A 69 0.48 -13.87 2.21
CA MET A 69 1.51 -13.57 3.22
C MET A 69 1.07 -13.96 4.63
N GLU A 70 -0.22 -13.91 4.94
CA GLU A 70 -0.83 -14.40 6.19
C GLU A 70 -1.00 -15.93 6.22
N GLY A 71 -0.77 -16.61 5.10
CA GLY A 71 -0.94 -18.06 4.95
C GLY A 71 -2.35 -18.47 4.52
N GLY A 72 -3.13 -17.53 4.01
CA GLY A 72 -4.46 -17.77 3.46
C GLY A 72 -4.43 -18.44 2.08
N THR A 73 -5.61 -18.74 1.58
CA THR A 73 -5.82 -19.48 0.33
C THR A 73 -6.80 -18.78 -0.61
N LEU A 74 -6.97 -17.46 -0.46
CA LEU A 74 -7.90 -16.66 -1.27
C LEU A 74 -7.66 -16.85 -2.77
N GLY A 75 -6.42 -16.77 -3.21
CA GLY A 75 -6.01 -17.06 -4.57
C GLY A 75 -6.88 -16.35 -5.63
N PRO A 76 -7.26 -17.07 -6.73
CA PRO A 76 -8.06 -16.47 -7.80
C PRO A 76 -9.42 -15.92 -7.40
N ALA A 77 -9.95 -16.30 -6.24
CA ALA A 77 -11.22 -15.74 -5.74
C ALA A 77 -11.13 -14.24 -5.46
N ALA A 78 -9.92 -13.70 -5.23
CA ALA A 78 -9.69 -12.26 -5.12
C ALA A 78 -10.17 -11.48 -6.36
N PHE A 79 -10.15 -12.10 -7.53
CA PHE A 79 -10.47 -11.50 -8.83
C PHE A 79 -11.91 -11.76 -9.29
N ALA A 80 -12.76 -12.36 -8.44
CA ALA A 80 -14.15 -12.72 -8.81
C ALA A 80 -14.99 -11.48 -9.17
N ASP A 81 -14.75 -10.36 -8.50
CA ASP A 81 -15.32 -9.05 -8.84
C ASP A 81 -14.17 -8.10 -9.16
N PRO A 82 -14.05 -7.57 -10.38
CA PRO A 82 -12.98 -6.65 -10.76
C PRO A 82 -13.12 -5.25 -10.14
N GLU A 83 -14.29 -4.88 -9.62
CA GLU A 83 -14.58 -3.57 -9.03
C GLU A 83 -15.44 -3.70 -7.75
N PRO A 84 -14.94 -4.36 -6.68
CA PRO A 84 -15.74 -4.68 -5.50
C PRO A 84 -16.24 -3.44 -4.74
N CYS A 85 -15.61 -2.29 -4.95
CA CYS A 85 -15.99 -1.03 -4.32
C CYS A 85 -16.55 -0.05 -5.37
N ALA A 86 -17.87 0.15 -5.35
CA ALA A 86 -18.55 1.05 -6.29
C ALA A 86 -18.32 2.55 -5.99
N THR A 87 -17.96 2.90 -4.76
CA THR A 87 -17.77 4.30 -4.30
C THR A 87 -16.39 4.51 -3.69
N VAL A 88 -15.91 5.76 -3.74
CA VAL A 88 -14.63 6.16 -3.11
C VAL A 88 -14.65 5.87 -1.60
N VAL A 89 -15.80 6.11 -0.93
CA VAL A 89 -15.94 5.88 0.52
C VAL A 89 -15.72 4.40 0.86
N ALA A 90 -16.40 3.50 0.15
CA ALA A 90 -16.25 2.05 0.36
C ALA A 90 -14.81 1.61 0.05
N LEU A 91 -14.24 2.12 -1.04
CA LEU A 91 -12.87 1.81 -1.45
C LEU A 91 -11.84 2.28 -0.41
N LYS A 92 -11.97 3.51 0.11
CA LYS A 92 -11.07 4.03 1.16
C LYS A 92 -11.11 3.18 2.43
N GLN A 93 -12.30 2.73 2.84
CA GLN A 93 -12.46 1.85 4.01
C GLN A 93 -11.82 0.48 3.78
N ALA A 94 -12.07 -0.14 2.63
CA ALA A 94 -11.51 -1.44 2.28
C ALA A 94 -9.98 -1.38 2.15
N GLN A 95 -9.45 -0.34 1.50
CA GLN A 95 -8.02 -0.13 1.37
C GLN A 95 -7.34 0.07 2.72
N ALA A 96 -7.90 0.90 3.60
CA ALA A 96 -7.35 1.09 4.94
C ALA A 96 -7.33 -0.21 5.76
N ALA A 97 -8.30 -1.11 5.54
CA ALA A 97 -8.34 -2.40 6.22
C ALA A 97 -7.21 -3.34 5.74
N VAL A 98 -6.97 -3.43 4.43
CA VAL A 98 -5.88 -4.28 3.90
C VAL A 98 -4.51 -3.67 4.18
N ASP A 99 -4.35 -2.35 4.12
CA ASP A 99 -3.12 -1.65 4.50
C ASP A 99 -2.74 -1.95 5.96
N ARG A 100 -3.69 -1.96 6.88
CA ARG A 100 -3.47 -2.33 8.28
C ARG A 100 -2.99 -3.79 8.43
N ARG A 101 -3.55 -4.72 7.64
CA ARG A 101 -3.08 -6.11 7.62
C ARG A 101 -1.63 -6.20 7.14
N LEU A 102 -1.27 -5.47 6.08
CA LEU A 102 0.09 -5.40 5.57
C LEU A 102 1.06 -4.83 6.62
N LEU A 103 0.67 -3.75 7.32
CA LEU A 103 1.45 -3.18 8.43
C LEU A 103 1.66 -4.20 9.55
N ASN A 104 0.62 -4.93 9.97
CA ASN A 104 0.74 -5.97 10.99
C ASN A 104 1.73 -7.07 10.57
N ILE A 105 1.74 -7.45 9.30
CA ILE A 105 2.71 -8.42 8.76
C ILE A 105 4.13 -7.88 8.93
N VAL A 106 4.42 -6.69 8.42
CA VAL A 106 5.80 -6.16 8.42
C VAL A 106 6.31 -5.81 9.81
N GLU A 107 5.42 -5.43 10.73
CA GLU A 107 5.76 -5.16 12.14
C GLU A 107 6.09 -6.44 12.92
N ALA A 108 5.48 -7.57 12.54
CA ALA A 108 5.74 -8.87 13.14
C ALA A 108 6.96 -9.60 12.54
N LEU A 109 7.54 -9.09 11.43
CA LEU A 109 8.66 -9.74 10.76
C LEU A 109 9.98 -9.58 11.55
N ASP A 110 10.76 -10.64 11.51
CA ASP A 110 12.19 -10.64 11.80
C ASP A 110 13.00 -10.98 10.52
N SER A 111 14.31 -11.02 10.62
CA SER A 111 15.19 -11.34 9.48
C SER A 111 14.96 -12.75 8.92
N THR A 112 14.47 -13.69 9.71
CA THR A 112 14.12 -15.04 9.25
C THR A 112 12.76 -15.03 8.55
N GLY A 113 11.83 -14.23 9.04
CA GLY A 113 10.51 -14.00 8.44
C GLY A 113 10.59 -13.44 7.01
N LEU A 114 11.54 -12.55 6.71
CA LEU A 114 11.79 -12.06 5.34
C LEU A 114 12.18 -13.17 4.36
N GLN A 115 12.85 -14.21 4.84
CA GLN A 115 13.27 -15.34 4.00
C GLN A 115 12.22 -16.45 3.92
N ARG A 116 11.15 -16.37 4.72
CA ARG A 116 10.07 -17.35 4.75
C ARG A 116 9.47 -17.52 3.35
N ILE A 117 9.22 -18.78 2.98
CA ILE A 117 8.50 -19.10 1.75
C ILE A 117 7.00 -18.91 1.98
N VAL A 118 6.39 -18.14 1.12
CA VAL A 118 4.95 -17.88 1.04
C VAL A 118 4.38 -18.71 -0.10
N SER A 119 3.26 -19.38 0.15
CA SER A 119 2.51 -20.11 -0.86
C SER A 119 1.44 -19.19 -1.45
N VAL A 120 1.58 -18.85 -2.73
CA VAL A 120 0.61 -18.03 -3.46
C VAL A 120 -0.24 -18.94 -4.33
N HIS A 121 -1.52 -19.06 -4.01
CA HIS A 121 -2.45 -19.89 -4.75
C HIS A 121 -2.82 -19.24 -6.08
N ARG A 122 -2.57 -19.94 -7.21
CA ARG A 122 -2.84 -19.52 -8.59
C ARG A 122 -3.89 -20.40 -9.29
N GLY A 123 -4.90 -20.87 -8.55
CA GLY A 123 -5.85 -21.86 -9.03
C GLY A 123 -5.32 -23.26 -8.85
N GLU A 124 -5.04 -23.97 -9.94
CA GLU A 124 -4.53 -25.34 -9.92
C GLU A 124 -3.05 -25.45 -9.48
N THR A 125 -2.32 -24.31 -9.42
CA THR A 125 -0.90 -24.29 -9.08
C THR A 125 -0.66 -23.44 -7.82
N ILE A 126 0.42 -23.78 -7.10
CA ILE A 126 0.93 -23.00 -5.98
C ILE A 126 2.29 -22.46 -6.35
N GLN A 127 2.39 -21.14 -6.48
CA GLN A 127 3.65 -20.44 -6.64
C GLN A 127 4.28 -20.28 -5.25
N ARG A 128 5.56 -20.61 -5.13
CA ARG A 128 6.33 -20.46 -3.88
C ARG A 128 7.34 -19.34 -4.04
N GLU A 129 7.18 -18.29 -3.22
CA GLU A 129 8.04 -17.11 -3.26
C GLU A 129 8.53 -16.74 -1.86
N ARG A 130 9.68 -16.07 -1.80
CA ARG A 130 10.16 -15.50 -0.55
C ARG A 130 9.34 -14.28 -0.16
N MET A 131 9.13 -14.07 1.14
CA MET A 131 8.40 -12.93 1.71
C MET A 131 8.95 -11.60 1.22
N ASP A 132 10.27 -11.38 1.27
CA ASP A 132 10.93 -10.14 0.85
C ASP A 132 10.66 -9.81 -0.63
N ARG A 133 10.66 -10.82 -1.51
CA ARG A 133 10.37 -10.62 -2.94
C ARG A 133 8.91 -10.25 -3.18
N LEU A 134 7.98 -10.87 -2.44
CA LEU A 134 6.56 -10.53 -2.55
C LEU A 134 6.27 -9.12 -2.04
N LEU A 135 6.87 -8.71 -0.93
CA LEU A 135 6.74 -7.34 -0.42
C LEU A 135 7.24 -6.32 -1.44
N LEU A 136 8.44 -6.54 -2.01
CA LEU A 136 8.99 -5.65 -3.05
C LEU A 136 8.10 -5.60 -4.29
N HIS A 137 7.57 -6.77 -4.71
CA HIS A 137 6.64 -6.84 -5.85
C HIS A 137 5.37 -6.04 -5.57
N LEU A 138 4.76 -6.20 -4.37
CA LEU A 138 3.54 -5.49 -3.99
C LEU A 138 3.77 -3.97 -3.97
N PHE A 139 4.83 -3.50 -3.32
CA PHE A 139 5.15 -2.06 -3.29
C PHE A 139 5.36 -1.49 -4.69
N GLN A 140 6.09 -2.21 -5.55
CA GLN A 140 6.32 -1.78 -6.94
C GLN A 140 5.02 -1.73 -7.74
N HIS A 141 4.14 -2.71 -7.56
CA HIS A 141 2.82 -2.77 -8.19
C HIS A 141 1.96 -1.56 -7.78
N ASP A 142 1.90 -1.26 -6.49
CA ASP A 142 1.08 -0.18 -5.97
C ASP A 142 1.60 1.19 -6.40
N ILE A 143 2.91 1.42 -6.34
CA ILE A 143 3.53 2.65 -6.84
C ILE A 143 3.18 2.84 -8.33
N HIS A 144 3.27 1.77 -9.14
CA HIS A 144 2.96 1.83 -10.56
C HIS A 144 1.51 2.22 -10.82
N HIS A 145 0.55 1.59 -10.17
CA HIS A 145 -0.87 1.86 -10.39
C HIS A 145 -1.34 3.14 -9.70
N ARG A 146 -0.77 3.52 -8.55
CA ARG A 146 -1.00 4.84 -7.96
C ARG A 146 -0.55 5.97 -8.88
N GLY A 147 0.59 5.81 -9.55
CA GLY A 147 1.04 6.77 -10.56
C GLY A 147 0.04 6.92 -11.72
N GLN A 148 -0.58 5.83 -12.17
CA GLN A 148 -1.64 5.86 -13.17
C GLN A 148 -2.90 6.58 -12.65
N ALA A 149 -3.36 6.23 -11.45
CA ALA A 149 -4.52 6.90 -10.83
C ALA A 149 -4.24 8.40 -10.58
N HIS A 150 -3.05 8.76 -10.14
CA HIS A 150 -2.61 10.13 -9.95
C HIS A 150 -2.66 10.93 -11.26
N SER A 151 -2.15 10.34 -12.35
CA SER A 151 -2.25 10.95 -13.71
C SER A 151 -3.70 11.10 -14.16
N MET A 152 -4.57 10.11 -13.90
CA MET A 152 -6.00 10.21 -14.22
C MET A 152 -6.70 11.30 -13.40
N LEU A 153 -6.32 11.46 -12.12
CA LEU A 153 -6.88 12.48 -11.23
C LEU A 153 -6.60 13.89 -11.72
N SER A 154 -5.42 14.15 -12.33
CA SER A 154 -5.09 15.46 -12.91
C SER A 154 -6.02 15.91 -14.05
N GLY A 155 -6.78 14.98 -14.63
CA GLY A 155 -7.83 15.26 -15.63
C GLY A 155 -9.24 15.43 -15.03
N THR A 156 -9.36 15.70 -13.73
CA THR A 156 -10.63 15.92 -13.01
C THR A 156 -10.70 17.33 -12.42
N SER A 157 -11.79 17.62 -11.71
CA SER A 157 -11.92 18.85 -10.91
C SER A 157 -11.03 18.85 -9.64
N VAL A 158 -10.44 17.69 -9.29
CA VAL A 158 -9.65 17.49 -8.08
C VAL A 158 -8.17 17.46 -8.41
N SER A 159 -7.38 18.32 -7.78
CA SER A 159 -5.92 18.31 -7.94
C SER A 159 -5.32 17.06 -7.29
N PRO A 160 -4.41 16.35 -8.00
CA PRO A 160 -3.72 15.21 -7.41
C PRO A 160 -2.80 15.67 -6.26
N PRO A 161 -2.78 14.92 -5.13
CA PRO A 161 -1.92 15.25 -4.00
C PRO A 161 -0.47 14.82 -4.27
N GLN A 162 0.51 15.43 -3.60
CA GLN A 162 1.87 14.91 -3.60
C GLN A 162 1.95 13.57 -2.85
N LEU A 163 2.64 12.59 -3.43
CA LEU A 163 2.78 11.24 -2.87
C LEU A 163 4.24 10.85 -2.58
N ASP A 164 5.18 11.74 -2.81
CA ASP A 164 6.62 11.56 -2.59
C ASP A 164 7.17 12.28 -1.34
N GLU A 165 6.30 12.92 -0.56
CA GLU A 165 6.63 13.67 0.66
C GLU A 165 6.67 12.77 1.90
N PHE A 166 7.35 11.63 1.84
CA PHE A 166 7.33 10.65 2.93
C PHE A 166 8.72 10.36 3.53
N PHE A 167 9.76 10.24 2.70
CA PHE A 167 11.04 9.71 3.16
C PHE A 167 12.01 10.78 3.69
N ALA A 168 11.91 12.01 3.24
CA ALA A 168 12.81 13.07 3.67
C ALA A 168 12.42 13.61 5.06
N VAL A 169 13.43 13.79 5.93
CA VAL A 169 13.21 14.30 7.30
C VAL A 169 12.60 15.71 7.27
N GLY A 170 13.07 16.58 6.35
CA GLY A 170 12.55 17.93 6.19
C GLY A 170 11.08 18.01 5.75
N GLU A 171 10.50 16.91 5.27
CA GLU A 171 9.11 16.81 4.84
C GLU A 171 8.15 16.35 5.94
N ALA A 172 8.65 16.03 7.14
CA ALA A 172 7.79 15.60 8.25
C ALA A 172 6.61 16.54 8.53
N PRO A 173 6.75 17.88 8.45
CA PRO A 173 5.60 18.78 8.61
C PRO A 173 4.52 18.61 7.52
N LEU A 174 4.87 18.17 6.32
CA LEU A 174 3.96 18.03 5.18
C LEU A 174 3.05 16.78 5.29
N ARG A 175 3.42 15.80 6.14
CA ARG A 175 2.64 14.58 6.41
C ARG A 175 2.07 14.52 7.83
N ALA A 176 2.35 15.52 8.66
CA ALA A 176 1.99 15.49 10.07
C ALA A 176 0.48 15.35 10.32
N ALA A 177 -0.36 15.94 9.47
CA ALA A 177 -1.81 15.85 9.58
C ALA A 177 -2.30 14.41 9.38
N GLU A 178 -1.87 13.74 8.31
CA GLU A 178 -2.24 12.36 8.03
C GLU A 178 -1.65 11.39 9.08
N PHE A 179 -0.44 11.65 9.58
CA PHE A 179 0.13 10.85 10.67
C PHE A 179 -0.74 10.93 11.91
N ALA A 180 -1.22 12.12 12.27
CA ALA A 180 -2.14 12.30 13.38
C ALA A 180 -3.48 11.57 13.16
N GLU A 181 -4.06 11.65 11.95
CA GLU A 181 -5.29 10.92 11.58
C GLU A 181 -5.11 9.40 11.64
N LEU A 182 -3.94 8.89 11.21
CA LEU A 182 -3.61 7.47 11.21
C LEU A 182 -3.14 6.96 12.58
N GLY A 183 -2.89 7.86 13.54
CA GLY A 183 -2.38 7.54 14.87
C GLY A 183 -0.91 7.11 14.86
N TRP A 184 -0.11 7.61 13.92
CA TRP A 184 1.31 7.28 13.77
C TRP A 184 2.22 8.37 14.30
N THR A 185 3.43 7.96 14.68
CA THR A 185 4.54 8.86 15.01
C THR A 185 5.73 8.62 14.10
N GLU A 186 6.59 9.64 13.92
CA GLU A 186 7.85 9.51 13.18
C GLU A 186 8.72 8.37 13.79
N GLU A 187 8.78 8.29 15.12
CA GLU A 187 9.53 7.23 15.82
C GLU A 187 8.96 5.83 15.53
N GLN A 188 7.64 5.69 15.47
CA GLN A 188 7.01 4.41 15.12
C GLN A 188 7.38 3.99 13.71
N VAL A 189 7.43 4.91 12.75
CA VAL A 189 7.74 4.60 11.35
C VAL A 189 9.23 4.35 11.13
N TRP A 190 10.08 5.23 11.66
CA TRP A 190 11.52 5.26 11.34
C TRP A 190 12.40 4.60 12.41
N GLY A 191 11.85 4.30 13.60
CA GLY A 191 12.62 3.99 14.78
C GLY A 191 13.14 5.26 15.47
N ALA A 192 13.75 5.08 16.65
CA ALA A 192 14.35 6.19 17.38
C ALA A 192 15.44 6.86 16.52
N MET A 193 15.29 8.13 16.22
CA MET A 193 16.36 8.90 15.56
C MET A 193 17.50 9.10 16.54
N ASP A 194 18.70 8.73 16.12
CA ASP A 194 19.90 9.03 16.91
C ASP A 194 20.06 10.56 16.97
N ALA A 195 20.09 11.13 18.18
CA ALA A 195 20.17 12.59 18.43
C ALA A 195 21.45 13.25 17.90
N ARG A 196 22.19 12.56 17.01
CA ARG A 196 23.48 12.96 16.43
C ARG A 196 23.43 13.35 14.94
N THR A 197 22.24 13.56 14.38
CA THR A 197 22.10 14.08 13.00
C THR A 197 21.54 15.50 12.98
#